data_623031cb392736d8696a410ec480c517
#
_entry.id   623031cb392736d8696a410ec480c517
#
_cell.length_a   1.000
_cell.length_b   1.000
_cell.length_c   1.000
_cell.angle_alpha   90.00
_cell.angle_beta   90.00
_cell.angle_gamma   90.00
#
_symmetry.space_group_name_H-M   'P 1'
#
loop_
_entity.id
_entity.type
_entity.pdbx_description
1 polymer ?
#
loop_
_entity_poly.entity_id
_entity_poly.type
_entity_poly.pdbx_seq_one_letter_code
_entity_poly.pdbx_strand_id
1 'polypeptide(L)'
;MIKIAIVEDEAAVRDQLTNYVRRYTRQYGTEFEVTCFTDGDEILENYRPAFDIIFLDVEMKRLNGMETAQRIRELDDDVLLIFITNMAQYAIKGYSVGALDYVLKPVPYFA
;
A
#
# COMPACT_ATOMS: atom_id res chain seq x y z
N MET A 1 -9.51 14.03 -6.73
CA MET A 1 -9.55 13.00 -5.67
C MET A 1 -8.33 12.11 -5.77
N ILE A 2 -7.62 11.93 -4.68
CA ILE A 2 -6.44 11.07 -4.62
C ILE A 2 -6.89 9.62 -4.45
N LYS A 3 -6.40 8.72 -5.29
CA LYS A 3 -6.78 7.31 -5.25
C LYS A 3 -5.71 6.48 -4.55
N ILE A 4 -6.13 5.79 -3.49
CA ILE A 4 -5.27 4.97 -2.65
C ILE A 4 -5.70 3.51 -2.75
N ALA A 5 -4.74 2.62 -2.96
CA ALA A 5 -4.93 1.19 -2.79
C ALA A 5 -4.27 0.73 -1.49
N ILE A 6 -4.92 -0.16 -0.77
CA ILE A 6 -4.37 -0.82 0.42
C ILE A 6 -4.35 -2.32 0.14
N VAL A 7 -3.16 -2.91 0.10
CA VAL A 7 -2.97 -4.34 -0.15
C VAL A 7 -2.47 -4.99 1.13
N GLU A 8 -3.38 -5.65 1.84
CA GLU A 8 -3.13 -6.19 3.18
C GLU A 8 -4.09 -7.33 3.46
N ASP A 9 -3.59 -8.49 3.89
CA ASP A 9 -4.43 -9.64 4.15
C ASP A 9 -5.12 -9.63 5.53
N GLU A 10 -4.64 -8.81 6.47
CA GLU A 10 -5.27 -8.67 7.79
C GLU A 10 -6.34 -7.59 7.78
N ALA A 11 -7.59 -7.97 8.05
CA ALA A 11 -8.72 -7.03 8.08
C ALA A 11 -8.50 -5.90 9.09
N ALA A 12 -7.95 -6.21 10.27
CA ALA A 12 -7.71 -5.19 11.30
C ALA A 12 -6.76 -4.10 10.83
N VAL A 13 -5.73 -4.46 10.07
CA VAL A 13 -4.77 -3.49 9.52
C VAL A 13 -5.41 -2.67 8.41
N ARG A 14 -6.16 -3.32 7.51
CA ARG A 14 -6.91 -2.58 6.47
C ARG A 14 -7.82 -1.53 7.08
N ASP A 15 -8.55 -1.93 8.12
CA ASP A 15 -9.49 -1.02 8.80
C ASP A 15 -8.75 0.12 9.50
N GLN A 16 -7.62 -0.15 10.12
CA GLN A 16 -6.80 0.87 10.77
C GLN A 16 -6.30 1.90 9.76
N LEU A 17 -5.75 1.45 8.65
CA LEU A 17 -5.24 2.35 7.61
C LEU A 17 -6.37 3.16 6.97
N THR A 18 -7.51 2.52 6.72
CA THR A 18 -8.68 3.21 6.18
C THR A 18 -9.18 4.29 7.16
N ASN A 19 -9.18 3.99 8.46
CA ASN A 19 -9.57 4.95 9.48
C ASN A 19 -8.60 6.12 9.58
N TYR A 20 -7.31 5.89 9.40
CA TYR A 20 -6.32 6.97 9.34
C TYR A 20 -6.59 7.92 8.16
N VAL A 21 -6.91 7.36 6.99
CA VAL A 21 -7.26 8.16 5.82
C VAL A 21 -8.52 8.98 6.07
N ARG A 22 -9.55 8.38 6.66
CA ARG A 22 -10.80 9.09 7.01
C ARG A 22 -10.55 10.21 8.01
N ARG A 23 -9.69 9.97 8.99
CA ARG A 23 -9.31 10.96 10.01
C ARG A 23 -8.60 12.14 9.36
N TYR A 24 -7.70 11.87 8.42
CA TYR A 24 -7.01 12.91 7.67
C TYR A 24 -7.98 13.75 6.86
N THR A 25 -8.94 13.11 6.19
CA THR A 25 -9.98 13.80 5.42
C THR A 25 -10.79 14.73 6.32
N ARG A 26 -11.22 14.26 7.49
CA ARG A 26 -11.96 15.11 8.43
C ARG A 26 -11.14 16.29 8.94
N GLN A 27 -9.84 16.09 9.12
CA GLN A 27 -8.95 17.10 9.71
C GLN A 27 -8.53 18.16 8.69
N TYR A 28 -8.28 17.76 7.45
CA TYR A 28 -7.70 18.65 6.43
C TYR A 28 -8.59 18.88 5.22
N GLY A 29 -9.71 18.19 5.10
CA GLY A 29 -10.63 18.35 3.98
C GLY A 29 -10.20 17.70 2.67
N THR A 30 -9.04 17.04 2.64
CA THR A 30 -8.57 16.32 1.45
C THR A 30 -9.36 15.04 1.25
N GLU A 31 -9.91 14.84 0.06
CA GLU A 31 -10.69 13.64 -0.24
C GLU A 31 -9.85 12.56 -0.88
N PHE A 32 -10.07 11.32 -0.44
CA PHE A 32 -9.40 10.13 -0.96
C PHE A 32 -10.43 9.07 -1.35
N GLU A 33 -10.11 8.35 -2.40
CA GLU A 33 -10.84 7.14 -2.77
C GLU A 33 -9.95 5.95 -2.39
N VAL A 34 -10.43 5.11 -1.47
CA VAL A 34 -9.66 3.96 -0.95
C VAL A 34 -10.25 2.67 -1.48
N THR A 35 -9.40 1.86 -2.11
CA THR A 35 -9.74 0.51 -2.55
C THR A 35 -8.84 -0.48 -1.81
N CYS A 36 -9.44 -1.48 -1.17
CA CYS A 36 -8.71 -2.49 -0.43
C CYS A 36 -8.62 -3.80 -1.20
N PHE A 37 -7.45 -4.42 -1.13
CA PHE A 37 -7.18 -5.75 -1.67
C PHE A 37 -6.63 -6.62 -0.56
N THR A 38 -6.96 -7.91 -0.58
CA THR A 38 -6.54 -8.84 0.47
C THR A 38 -5.23 -9.55 0.15
N ASP A 39 -4.75 -9.44 -1.08
CA ASP A 39 -3.50 -10.09 -1.51
C ASP A 39 -2.97 -9.45 -2.79
N GLY A 40 -1.69 -9.71 -3.09
CA GLY A 40 -1.04 -9.13 -4.26
C GLY A 40 -1.63 -9.57 -5.59
N ASP A 41 -2.12 -10.80 -5.68
CA ASP A 41 -2.75 -11.28 -6.91
C ASP A 41 -4.04 -10.52 -7.24
N GLU A 42 -4.77 -10.05 -6.24
CA GLU A 42 -6.00 -9.29 -6.45
C GLU A 42 -5.75 -7.94 -7.12
N ILE A 43 -4.74 -7.19 -6.65
CA ILE A 43 -4.45 -5.89 -7.26
C ILE A 43 -3.88 -6.04 -8.67
N LEU A 44 -3.14 -7.12 -8.92
CA LEU A 44 -2.54 -7.38 -10.23
C LEU A 44 -3.54 -7.84 -11.27
N GLU A 45 -4.66 -8.41 -10.85
CA GLU A 45 -5.72 -8.81 -11.77
C GLU A 45 -6.28 -7.58 -12.45
N ASN A 46 -6.06 -7.46 -13.77
CA ASN A 46 -6.47 -6.31 -14.56
C ASN A 46 -5.90 -4.97 -14.07
N TYR A 47 -4.69 -4.96 -13.54
CA TYR A 47 -4.06 -3.73 -13.06
C TYR A 47 -3.97 -2.68 -14.15
N ARG A 48 -4.36 -1.46 -13.80
CA ARG A 48 -4.20 -0.27 -14.64
C ARG A 48 -3.60 0.85 -13.78
N PRO A 49 -2.80 1.75 -14.36
CA PRO A 49 -2.29 2.92 -13.65
C PRO A 49 -3.43 3.87 -13.26
N ALA A 50 -4.13 3.54 -12.17
CA ALA A 50 -5.29 4.30 -11.69
C ALA A 50 -5.08 4.80 -10.25
N PHE A 51 -4.07 4.30 -9.55
CA PHE A 51 -3.81 4.69 -8.18
C PHE A 51 -2.68 5.72 -8.11
N ASP A 52 -2.81 6.64 -7.18
CA ASP A 52 -1.75 7.61 -6.86
C ASP A 52 -0.78 7.04 -5.83
N ILE A 53 -1.31 6.30 -4.87
CA ILE A 53 -0.53 5.71 -3.77
C ILE A 53 -1.01 4.28 -3.52
N ILE A 54 -0.06 3.37 -3.30
CA ILE A 54 -0.34 2.00 -2.89
C ILE A 54 0.38 1.72 -1.58
N PHE A 55 -0.38 1.39 -0.54
CA PHE A 55 0.14 0.82 0.71
C PHE A 55 0.15 -0.70 0.57
N LEU A 56 1.26 -1.33 0.89
CA LEU A 56 1.51 -2.71 0.53
C LEU A 56 2.25 -3.44 1.64
N ASP A 57 1.69 -4.53 2.14
CA ASP A 57 2.41 -5.42 3.04
C ASP A 57 3.31 -6.37 2.24
N VAL A 58 4.42 -6.79 2.82
CA VAL A 58 5.31 -7.78 2.23
C VAL A 58 4.77 -9.18 2.42
N GLU A 59 4.32 -9.51 3.65
CA GLU A 59 3.87 -10.85 3.99
C GLU A 59 2.39 -11.04 3.70
N MET A 60 2.09 -11.82 2.67
CA MET A 60 0.73 -12.19 2.29
C MET A 60 0.70 -13.66 1.90
N LYS A 61 -0.50 -14.26 1.86
CA LYS A 61 -0.67 -15.71 1.72
C LYS A 61 -0.37 -16.25 0.32
N ARG A 62 -0.71 -15.49 -0.72
CA ARG A 62 -0.59 -15.96 -2.11
C ARG A 62 0.58 -15.35 -2.85
N LEU A 63 0.63 -14.03 -2.93
CA LEU A 63 1.70 -13.32 -3.61
C LEU A 63 2.27 -12.27 -2.68
N ASN A 64 3.55 -12.37 -2.33
CA ASN A 64 4.14 -11.42 -1.42
C ASN A 64 4.26 -10.01 -2.01
N GLY A 65 4.41 -9.03 -1.13
CA GLY A 65 4.40 -7.62 -1.52
C GLY A 65 5.59 -7.21 -2.37
N MET A 66 6.75 -7.82 -2.19
CA MET A 66 7.92 -7.50 -3.01
C MET A 66 7.71 -7.90 -4.47
N GLU A 67 7.22 -9.11 -4.71
CA GLU A 67 6.91 -9.56 -6.06
C GLU A 67 5.75 -8.76 -6.65
N THR A 68 4.74 -8.45 -5.85
CA THR A 68 3.63 -7.60 -6.27
C THR A 68 4.15 -6.23 -6.73
N ALA A 69 5.01 -5.61 -5.93
CA ALA A 69 5.59 -4.29 -6.27
C ALA A 69 6.42 -4.33 -7.54
N GLN A 70 7.22 -5.38 -7.74
CA GLN A 70 8.00 -5.54 -8.96
C GLN A 70 7.11 -5.60 -10.19
N ARG A 71 6.02 -6.37 -10.12
CA ARG A 71 5.06 -6.48 -11.23
C ARG A 71 4.30 -5.19 -11.46
N ILE A 72 3.95 -4.47 -10.40
CA ILE A 72 3.32 -3.15 -10.54
C ILE A 72 4.26 -2.19 -11.26
N ARG A 73 5.55 -2.18 -10.90
CA ARG A 73 6.54 -1.31 -11.56
C ARG A 73 6.72 -1.59 -13.04
N GLU A 74 6.51 -2.82 -13.48
CA GLU A 74 6.52 -3.15 -14.90
C GLU A 74 5.36 -2.49 -15.65
N LEU A 75 4.27 -2.21 -14.96
CA LEU A 75 3.03 -1.66 -15.53
C LEU A 75 2.85 -0.17 -15.24
N ASP A 76 3.51 0.35 -14.22
CA ASP A 76 3.26 1.69 -13.69
C ASP A 76 4.50 2.22 -12.96
N ASP A 77 5.26 3.09 -13.62
CA ASP A 77 6.46 3.69 -13.04
C ASP A 77 6.18 4.82 -12.06
N ASP A 78 4.98 5.39 -12.11
CA ASP A 78 4.68 6.67 -11.45
C ASP A 78 4.01 6.53 -10.10
N VAL A 79 3.34 5.41 -9.85
CA VAL A 79 2.59 5.23 -8.59
C VAL A 79 3.55 5.26 -7.39
N LEU A 80 3.12 5.93 -6.32
CA LEU A 80 3.89 5.95 -5.07
C LEU A 80 3.63 4.66 -4.30
N LEU A 81 4.70 3.92 -4.02
CA LEU A 81 4.62 2.69 -3.25
C LEU A 81 5.16 2.93 -1.84
N ILE A 82 4.37 2.56 -0.84
CA ILE A 82 4.76 2.62 0.57
C ILE A 82 4.51 1.24 1.17
N PHE A 83 5.59 0.61 1.63
CA PHE A 83 5.47 -0.67 2.34
C PHE A 83 5.10 -0.45 3.79
N ILE A 84 4.15 -1.24 4.28
CA ILE A 84 3.73 -1.25 5.68
C ILE A 84 3.73 -2.71 6.13
N THR A 85 4.71 -3.10 6.94
CA THR A 85 4.97 -4.52 7.20
C THR A 85 5.68 -4.73 8.54
N ASN A 86 5.67 -5.97 9.03
CA ASN A 86 6.50 -6.41 10.16
C ASN A 86 7.93 -6.84 9.72
N MET A 87 8.20 -6.91 8.44
CA MET A 87 9.41 -7.53 7.90
C MET A 87 10.48 -6.51 7.56
N ALA A 88 11.28 -6.12 8.57
CA ALA A 88 12.34 -5.12 8.40
C ALA A 88 13.43 -5.55 7.40
N GLN A 89 13.66 -6.85 7.26
CA GLN A 89 14.74 -7.39 6.43
C GLN A 89 14.57 -7.13 4.93
N TYR A 90 13.38 -6.73 4.49
CA TYR A 90 13.12 -6.45 3.08
C TYR A 90 13.24 -4.98 2.69
N ALA A 91 13.66 -4.10 3.61
CA ALA A 91 13.70 -2.66 3.35
C ALA A 91 14.58 -2.31 2.14
N ILE A 92 15.75 -2.94 2.00
CA ILE A 92 16.66 -2.70 0.87
C ILE A 92 15.98 -3.07 -0.46
N LYS A 93 15.26 -4.20 -0.50
CA LYS A 93 14.51 -4.61 -1.69
C LYS A 93 13.36 -3.65 -2.01
N GLY A 94 12.75 -3.06 -0.98
CA GLY A 94 11.74 -2.02 -1.16
C GLY A 94 12.26 -0.84 -1.94
N TYR A 95 13.47 -0.38 -1.62
CA TYR A 95 14.10 0.70 -2.37
C TYR A 95 14.44 0.32 -3.81
N SER A 96 14.71 -0.94 -4.08
CA SER A 96 15.00 -1.40 -5.45
C SER A 96 13.80 -1.31 -6.39
N VAL A 97 12.58 -1.29 -5.86
CA VAL A 97 11.34 -1.06 -6.64
C VAL A 97 10.88 0.40 -6.58
N GLY A 98 11.73 1.29 -6.08
CA GLY A 98 11.42 2.70 -6.01
C GLY A 98 10.35 3.04 -4.99
N ALA A 99 10.27 2.30 -3.87
CA ALA A 99 9.34 2.63 -2.81
C ALA A 99 9.68 3.98 -2.20
N LEU A 100 8.64 4.78 -1.94
CA LEU A 100 8.80 6.07 -1.29
C LEU A 100 9.21 5.90 0.18
N ASP A 101 8.66 4.90 0.85
CA ASP A 101 8.95 4.63 2.25
C ASP A 101 8.72 3.16 2.59
N TYR A 102 9.26 2.77 3.73
CA TYR A 102 9.16 1.42 4.27
C TYR A 102 8.88 1.54 5.76
N VAL A 103 7.63 1.30 6.17
CA VAL A 103 7.15 1.55 7.53
C VAL A 103 6.90 0.23 8.24
N LEU A 104 7.45 0.09 9.43
CA LEU A 104 7.23 -1.10 10.26
C LEU A 104 5.94 -0.96 11.08
N LYS A 105 5.19 -2.06 11.18
CA LYS A 105 4.00 -2.12 12.04
C LYS A 105 4.39 -2.15 13.52
N PRO A 106 3.57 -1.65 14.43
CA PRO A 106 2.31 -0.96 14.19
C PRO A 106 2.51 0.46 13.67
N VAL A 107 1.56 0.94 12.84
CA VAL A 107 1.66 2.26 12.23
C VAL A 107 0.94 3.27 13.12
N PRO A 108 1.67 4.24 13.72
CA PRO A 108 1.01 5.32 14.44
C PRO A 108 0.44 6.34 13.46
N TYR A 109 -0.62 7.04 13.91
CA TYR A 109 -1.14 8.15 13.14
C TYR A 109 -0.32 9.41 13.47
N PHE A 110 0.28 10.01 12.44
CA PHE A 110 0.89 11.34 12.53
C PHE A 110 0.26 12.23 11.45
N ALA A 111 -0.22 13.35 11.88
CA ALA A 111 -0.85 14.33 11.01
C ALA A 111 0.17 14.99 10.05
#